data_6eb57fa96221a525036c5ffd3894c628
#
_entry.id   6eb57fa96221a525036c5ffd3894c628
#
_cell.length_a   1.000
_cell.length_b   1.000
_cell.length_c   1.000
_cell.angle_alpha   90.00
_cell.angle_beta   90.00
_cell.angle_gamma   90.00
#
_symmetry.space_group_name_H-M   'P 1'
#
loop_
_entity.id
_entity.type
_entity.pdbx_description
1 polymer ?
#
loop_
_entity_poly.entity_id
_entity_poly.type
_entity_poly.pdbx_seq_one_letter_code
_entity_poly.pdbx_strand_id
1 'polypeptide(L)'
;VKEVVRTGNLRAVSKPEQADAFFVVVPTPFKQNHRADITYVESATRSVIPYLREGNLFVIESTSPVFTTERMAEVIYKERPELKDKIYIAYCPERVLPGNTLYELVHNDRVIGGVNPESTAKAIEFYSAFVQGKLHPTNARTAEMCKLTENSSRDSQIAFANELSMICDKAGINVWELIELANKHPRVNILQPGCGVGGHCIAVDPWFIVSDYPEQAQIIKRARETNDYKADWCANKVMEACQQFVEKNDREPVVACMGLAFKPNIDDLRESPAKYIASRIVSESRAEVLIVEPNVASHASFHLTDYREAYQKADIVVWLGRHTPFVELPREESKLELDFCGVRK
;
A
#
# COMPACT_ATOMS: atom_id res chain seq x y z
N VAL A 1 -14.96 20.03 -1.06
CA VAL A 1 -15.79 19.51 0.05
C VAL A 1 -16.52 20.67 0.75
N LYS A 2 -15.83 21.67 1.34
CA LYS A 2 -16.46 22.79 2.10
C LYS A 2 -17.55 23.52 1.30
N GLU A 3 -17.34 23.71 0.01
CA GLU A 3 -18.32 24.38 -0.87
C GLU A 3 -19.58 23.51 -1.06
N VAL A 4 -19.42 22.23 -1.36
CA VAL A 4 -20.53 21.29 -1.56
C VAL A 4 -21.34 21.09 -0.27
N VAL A 5 -20.69 21.08 0.89
CA VAL A 5 -21.39 21.06 2.19
C VAL A 5 -22.22 22.33 2.39
N ARG A 6 -21.69 23.50 2.00
CA ARG A 6 -22.45 24.78 2.09
C ARG A 6 -23.69 24.82 1.20
N THR A 7 -23.67 24.13 0.07
CA THR A 7 -24.87 24.06 -0.82
C THR A 7 -25.96 23.13 -0.29
N GLY A 8 -25.68 22.35 0.77
CA GLY A 8 -26.59 21.32 1.28
C GLY A 8 -26.61 20.03 0.46
N ASN A 9 -25.83 19.94 -0.63
CA ASN A 9 -25.77 18.75 -1.49
C ASN A 9 -24.88 17.63 -0.89
N LEU A 10 -24.11 17.92 0.14
CA LEU A 10 -23.33 16.94 0.89
C LEU A 10 -23.56 17.12 2.39
N ARG A 11 -24.03 16.08 3.05
CA ARG A 11 -24.20 16.04 4.51
C ARG A 11 -23.67 14.72 5.08
N ALA A 12 -23.16 14.77 6.29
CA ALA A 12 -22.79 13.58 7.05
C ALA A 12 -23.95 13.20 7.97
N VAL A 13 -24.26 11.90 7.99
CA VAL A 13 -25.30 11.32 8.85
C VAL A 13 -24.74 10.08 9.56
N SER A 14 -25.31 9.75 10.72
CA SER A 14 -24.88 8.58 11.50
C SER A 14 -25.57 7.29 11.11
N LYS A 15 -26.62 7.37 10.30
CA LYS A 15 -27.42 6.23 9.81
C LYS A 15 -27.72 6.41 8.33
N PRO A 16 -27.82 5.31 7.56
CA PRO A 16 -28.28 5.37 6.19
C PRO A 16 -29.69 5.98 6.10
N GLU A 17 -30.01 6.54 4.95
CA GLU A 17 -31.33 7.07 4.61
C GLU A 17 -31.76 6.50 3.26
N GLN A 18 -33.01 6.70 2.86
CA GLN A 18 -33.47 6.31 1.52
C GLN A 18 -32.69 7.06 0.44
N ALA A 19 -32.22 6.32 -0.54
CA ALA A 19 -31.45 6.84 -1.68
C ALA A 19 -31.72 5.97 -2.92
N ASP A 20 -31.28 6.45 -4.08
CA ASP A 20 -31.37 5.70 -5.33
C ASP A 20 -30.14 4.78 -5.52
N ALA A 21 -28.99 5.18 -4.94
CA ALA A 21 -27.77 4.43 -4.98
C ALA A 21 -27.07 4.40 -3.60
N PHE A 22 -26.48 3.26 -3.25
CA PHE A 22 -25.74 3.04 -2.02
C PHE A 22 -24.33 2.56 -2.33
N PHE A 23 -23.34 3.15 -1.69
CA PHE A 23 -21.94 2.79 -1.86
C PHE A 23 -21.34 2.32 -0.54
N VAL A 24 -20.74 1.14 -0.54
CA VAL A 24 -20.01 0.59 0.58
C VAL A 24 -18.53 0.90 0.41
N VAL A 25 -18.03 1.84 1.23
CA VAL A 25 -16.65 2.32 1.22
C VAL A 25 -16.13 2.27 2.65
N VAL A 26 -15.69 1.09 3.06
CA VAL A 26 -15.26 0.80 4.44
C VAL A 26 -13.88 0.13 4.43
N PRO A 27 -13.12 0.20 5.54
CA PRO A 27 -11.86 -0.54 5.66
C PRO A 27 -12.07 -2.05 5.52
N THR A 28 -11.07 -2.72 4.93
CA THR A 28 -11.00 -4.19 4.84
C THR A 28 -9.63 -4.65 5.34
N PRO A 29 -9.37 -4.60 6.67
CA PRO A 29 -8.13 -5.08 7.25
C PRO A 29 -8.04 -6.60 7.13
N PHE A 30 -6.88 -7.17 7.43
CA PHE A 30 -6.78 -8.62 7.59
C PHE A 30 -6.85 -9.03 9.06
N LYS A 31 -7.38 -10.22 9.29
CA LYS A 31 -7.37 -10.94 10.57
C LYS A 31 -6.08 -11.73 10.75
N GLN A 32 -5.97 -12.42 11.88
CA GLN A 32 -4.94 -13.45 12.06
C GLN A 32 -4.91 -14.38 10.84
N ASN A 33 -3.71 -14.83 10.44
CA ASN A 33 -3.48 -15.64 9.23
C ASN A 33 -3.75 -14.92 7.90
N HIS A 34 -3.66 -13.58 7.87
CA HIS A 34 -3.76 -12.75 6.67
C HIS A 34 -5.09 -12.87 5.91
N ARG A 35 -6.15 -13.41 6.53
CA ARG A 35 -7.48 -13.44 5.93
C ARG A 35 -8.12 -12.06 5.97
N ALA A 36 -8.75 -11.67 4.86
CA ALA A 36 -9.51 -10.43 4.80
C ALA A 36 -10.63 -10.37 5.86
N ASP A 37 -10.73 -9.26 6.55
CA ASP A 37 -11.87 -9.00 7.44
C ASP A 37 -12.98 -8.27 6.69
N ILE A 38 -13.94 -9.02 6.15
CA ILE A 38 -15.10 -8.47 5.45
C ILE A 38 -16.28 -8.13 6.39
N THR A 39 -16.09 -8.23 7.70
CA THR A 39 -17.18 -7.92 8.66
C THR A 39 -17.64 -6.47 8.57
N TYR A 40 -16.74 -5.55 8.22
CA TYR A 40 -17.09 -4.15 7.97
C TYR A 40 -17.99 -4.00 6.74
N VAL A 41 -17.68 -4.70 5.65
CA VAL A 41 -18.49 -4.71 4.43
C VAL A 41 -19.87 -5.32 4.73
N GLU A 42 -19.93 -6.44 5.46
CA GLU A 42 -21.18 -7.08 5.84
C GLU A 42 -22.01 -6.18 6.78
N SER A 43 -21.39 -5.54 7.77
CA SER A 43 -22.05 -4.61 8.68
C SER A 43 -22.64 -3.39 7.95
N ALA A 44 -21.87 -2.80 7.03
CA ALA A 44 -22.34 -1.70 6.20
C ALA A 44 -23.50 -2.14 5.30
N THR A 45 -23.40 -3.33 4.67
CA THR A 45 -24.48 -3.91 3.88
C THR A 45 -25.76 -4.08 4.71
N ARG A 46 -25.69 -4.70 5.89
CA ARG A 46 -26.84 -4.88 6.78
C ARG A 46 -27.46 -3.55 7.21
N SER A 47 -26.66 -2.52 7.43
CA SER A 47 -27.17 -1.21 7.81
C SER A 47 -28.00 -0.54 6.70
N VAL A 48 -27.73 -0.88 5.44
CA VAL A 48 -28.41 -0.34 4.25
C VAL A 48 -29.67 -1.13 3.89
N ILE A 49 -29.72 -2.44 4.20
CA ILE A 49 -30.85 -3.33 3.82
C ILE A 49 -32.25 -2.76 4.12
N PRO A 50 -32.52 -2.13 5.30
CA PRO A 50 -33.86 -1.59 5.59
C PRO A 50 -34.29 -0.46 4.64
N TYR A 51 -33.35 0.20 3.98
CA TYR A 51 -33.57 1.35 3.10
C TYR A 51 -33.63 0.98 1.61
N LEU A 52 -33.26 -0.27 1.28
CA LEU A 52 -33.29 -0.76 -0.10
C LEU A 52 -34.71 -0.92 -0.62
N ARG A 53 -34.91 -0.59 -1.88
CA ARG A 53 -36.17 -0.76 -2.63
C ARG A 53 -35.89 -1.11 -4.10
N GLU A 54 -36.91 -1.58 -4.78
CA GLU A 54 -36.86 -1.93 -6.20
C GLU A 54 -36.24 -0.77 -7.02
N GLY A 55 -35.32 -1.09 -7.93
CA GLY A 55 -34.61 -0.15 -8.78
C GLY A 55 -33.33 0.42 -8.17
N ASN A 56 -33.04 0.21 -6.88
CA ASN A 56 -31.82 0.72 -6.26
C ASN A 56 -30.55 0.08 -6.83
N LEU A 57 -29.49 0.90 -6.87
CA LEU A 57 -28.13 0.47 -7.15
C LEU A 57 -27.36 0.32 -5.84
N PHE A 58 -26.75 -0.84 -5.61
CA PHE A 58 -25.85 -1.10 -4.49
C PHE A 58 -24.45 -1.44 -5.03
N VAL A 59 -23.44 -0.68 -4.63
CA VAL A 59 -22.07 -0.83 -5.11
C VAL A 59 -21.10 -1.03 -3.94
N ILE A 60 -20.20 -1.98 -4.07
CA ILE A 60 -19.05 -2.12 -3.17
C ILE A 60 -17.82 -1.53 -3.88
N GLU A 61 -17.17 -0.56 -3.26
CA GLU A 61 -15.89 0.01 -3.72
C GLU A 61 -14.70 -0.41 -2.82
N SER A 62 -14.99 -0.91 -1.61
CA SER A 62 -13.97 -1.44 -0.70
C SER A 62 -13.19 -2.58 -1.34
N THR A 63 -11.85 -2.58 -1.23
CA THR A 63 -11.03 -3.71 -1.68
C THR A 63 -11.46 -4.98 -0.98
N SER A 64 -11.85 -6.00 -1.74
CA SER A 64 -12.50 -7.19 -1.22
C SER A 64 -11.96 -8.46 -1.87
N PRO A 65 -11.93 -9.59 -1.15
CA PRO A 65 -11.72 -10.91 -1.73
C PRO A 65 -12.78 -11.23 -2.79
N VAL A 66 -12.42 -12.11 -3.71
CA VAL A 66 -13.36 -12.61 -4.73
C VAL A 66 -14.57 -13.28 -4.08
N PHE A 67 -15.74 -13.11 -4.67
CA PHE A 67 -17.06 -13.52 -4.17
C PHE A 67 -17.69 -12.64 -3.07
N THR A 68 -17.04 -11.58 -2.62
CA THR A 68 -17.61 -10.71 -1.57
C THR A 68 -18.92 -10.06 -2.04
N THR A 69 -18.97 -9.55 -3.26
CA THR A 69 -20.16 -8.90 -3.82
C THR A 69 -21.34 -9.87 -3.92
N GLU A 70 -21.11 -11.10 -4.37
CA GLU A 70 -22.13 -12.14 -4.44
C GLU A 70 -22.62 -12.54 -3.05
N ARG A 71 -21.71 -12.67 -2.06
CA ARG A 71 -22.10 -12.93 -0.67
C ARG A 71 -22.97 -11.82 -0.09
N MET A 72 -22.67 -10.56 -0.40
CA MET A 72 -23.50 -9.45 0.05
C MET A 72 -24.87 -9.46 -0.64
N ALA A 73 -24.92 -9.85 -1.91
CA ALA A 73 -26.20 -10.07 -2.61
C ALA A 73 -27.02 -11.17 -1.92
N GLU A 74 -26.41 -12.30 -1.54
CA GLU A 74 -27.07 -13.37 -0.79
C GLU A 74 -27.58 -12.89 0.58
N VAL A 75 -26.79 -12.08 1.30
CA VAL A 75 -27.22 -11.48 2.59
C VAL A 75 -28.45 -10.60 2.38
N ILE A 76 -28.44 -9.74 1.36
CA ILE A 76 -29.57 -8.86 1.03
C ILE A 76 -30.81 -9.68 0.69
N TYR A 77 -30.69 -10.66 -0.21
CA TYR A 77 -31.83 -11.48 -0.66
C TYR A 77 -32.37 -12.41 0.42
N LYS A 78 -31.53 -12.81 1.39
CA LYS A 78 -31.98 -13.57 2.56
C LYS A 78 -32.86 -12.73 3.49
N GLU A 79 -32.52 -11.48 3.71
CA GLU A 79 -33.27 -10.57 4.58
C GLU A 79 -34.44 -9.89 3.86
N ARG A 80 -34.33 -9.67 2.55
CA ARG A 80 -35.35 -9.04 1.70
C ARG A 80 -35.54 -9.82 0.40
N PRO A 81 -36.19 -11.00 0.49
CA PRO A 81 -36.40 -11.89 -0.67
C PRO A 81 -37.16 -11.26 -1.84
N GLU A 82 -38.01 -10.30 -1.54
CA GLU A 82 -38.80 -9.56 -2.54
C GLU A 82 -37.98 -8.63 -3.42
N LEU A 83 -36.74 -8.34 -3.03
CA LEU A 83 -35.80 -7.52 -3.80
C LEU A 83 -34.93 -8.33 -4.77
N LYS A 84 -35.01 -9.66 -4.73
CA LYS A 84 -34.23 -10.50 -5.63
C LYS A 84 -34.62 -10.18 -7.07
N ASP A 85 -33.60 -9.97 -7.90
CA ASP A 85 -33.70 -9.57 -9.32
C ASP A 85 -34.42 -8.22 -9.56
N LYS A 86 -34.61 -7.41 -8.49
CA LYS A 86 -35.24 -6.09 -8.57
C LYS A 86 -34.31 -4.95 -8.15
N ILE A 87 -33.14 -5.25 -7.63
CA ILE A 87 -32.07 -4.28 -7.34
C ILE A 87 -30.83 -4.65 -8.13
N TYR A 88 -29.96 -3.68 -8.32
CA TYR A 88 -28.71 -3.82 -9.06
C TYR A 88 -27.55 -3.84 -8.06
N ILE A 89 -26.71 -4.88 -8.13
CA ILE A 89 -25.59 -5.06 -7.21
C ILE A 89 -24.31 -5.20 -8.01
N ALA A 90 -23.33 -4.33 -7.74
CA ALA A 90 -22.08 -4.28 -8.49
C ALA A 90 -20.86 -4.02 -7.58
N TYR A 91 -19.69 -4.28 -8.13
CA TYR A 91 -18.39 -3.93 -7.59
C TYR A 91 -17.67 -2.97 -8.53
N CYS A 92 -17.08 -1.91 -7.98
CA CYS A 92 -16.24 -0.98 -8.72
C CYS A 92 -15.07 -0.55 -7.85
N PRO A 93 -13.87 -1.16 -7.98
CA PRO A 93 -12.75 -0.85 -7.10
C PRO A 93 -12.24 0.57 -7.25
N GLU A 94 -11.88 1.19 -6.13
CA GLU A 94 -11.19 2.47 -6.15
C GLU A 94 -9.70 2.27 -6.49
N ARG A 95 -9.17 3.12 -7.41
CA ARG A 95 -7.84 2.99 -8.00
C ARG A 95 -7.05 4.30 -8.01
N VAL A 96 -7.48 5.30 -7.23
CA VAL A 96 -6.84 6.62 -7.19
C VAL A 96 -5.61 6.66 -6.30
N LEU A 97 -4.68 7.56 -6.63
CA LEU A 97 -3.53 7.88 -5.81
C LEU A 97 -3.86 9.03 -4.83
N PRO A 98 -3.50 8.91 -3.55
CA PRO A 98 -3.56 10.03 -2.61
C PRO A 98 -2.81 11.25 -3.15
N GLY A 99 -3.42 12.42 -2.99
CA GLY A 99 -2.88 13.69 -3.47
C GLY A 99 -3.48 14.16 -4.81
N ASN A 100 -3.97 13.26 -5.67
CA ASN A 100 -4.59 13.59 -6.97
C ASN A 100 -6.02 13.05 -7.11
N THR A 101 -6.66 12.74 -5.99
CA THR A 101 -7.91 11.96 -5.90
C THR A 101 -9.02 12.50 -6.79
N LEU A 102 -9.34 13.82 -6.73
CA LEU A 102 -10.46 14.37 -7.49
C LEU A 102 -10.25 14.31 -9.00
N TYR A 103 -9.03 14.54 -9.46
CA TYR A 103 -8.70 14.42 -10.87
C TYR A 103 -8.83 12.98 -11.34
N GLU A 104 -8.23 12.05 -10.59
CA GLU A 104 -8.22 10.63 -10.95
C GLU A 104 -9.61 9.98 -10.85
N LEU A 105 -10.45 10.40 -9.90
CA LEU A 105 -11.85 9.94 -9.82
C LEU A 105 -12.63 10.20 -11.10
N VAL A 106 -12.32 11.31 -11.77
CA VAL A 106 -13.01 11.73 -13.01
C VAL A 106 -12.35 11.12 -14.25
N HIS A 107 -11.01 11.05 -14.30
CA HIS A 107 -10.28 10.78 -15.54
C HIS A 107 -9.77 9.36 -15.68
N ASN A 108 -9.62 8.61 -14.58
CA ASN A 108 -9.14 7.24 -14.68
C ASN A 108 -10.21 6.31 -15.24
N ASP A 109 -9.76 5.32 -16.02
CA ASP A 109 -10.59 4.20 -16.43
C ASP A 109 -11.09 3.41 -15.21
N ARG A 110 -12.33 2.92 -15.26
CA ARG A 110 -12.92 2.10 -14.21
C ARG A 110 -13.29 0.72 -14.70
N VAL A 111 -13.08 -0.28 -13.85
CA VAL A 111 -13.55 -1.65 -14.05
C VAL A 111 -14.82 -1.83 -13.23
N ILE A 112 -15.92 -2.19 -13.87
CA ILE A 112 -17.24 -2.27 -13.23
C ILE A 112 -17.84 -3.65 -13.50
N GLY A 113 -18.11 -4.40 -12.42
CA GLY A 113 -18.65 -5.74 -12.51
C GLY A 113 -19.87 -5.95 -11.63
N GLY A 114 -21.00 -6.31 -12.22
CA GLY A 114 -22.21 -6.66 -11.53
C GLY A 114 -22.32 -8.16 -11.23
N VAL A 115 -23.24 -8.52 -10.32
CA VAL A 115 -23.62 -9.91 -10.07
C VAL A 115 -24.37 -10.53 -11.27
N ASN A 116 -24.89 -9.67 -12.14
CA ASN A 116 -25.50 -9.99 -13.43
C ASN A 116 -25.25 -8.86 -14.43
N PRO A 117 -25.51 -9.06 -15.74
CA PRO A 117 -25.30 -8.04 -16.76
C PRO A 117 -26.10 -6.76 -16.54
N GLU A 118 -27.30 -6.84 -16.03
CA GLU A 118 -28.20 -5.72 -15.75
C GLU A 118 -27.60 -4.83 -14.64
N SER A 119 -27.03 -5.43 -13.60
CA SER A 119 -26.32 -4.73 -12.53
C SER A 119 -25.07 -4.03 -13.06
N THR A 120 -24.32 -4.65 -13.98
CA THR A 120 -23.18 -4.03 -14.64
C THR A 120 -23.62 -2.81 -15.44
N ALA A 121 -24.67 -2.93 -16.24
CA ALA A 121 -25.20 -1.84 -17.07
C ALA A 121 -25.69 -0.66 -16.20
N LYS A 122 -26.40 -0.94 -15.12
CA LYS A 122 -26.90 0.08 -14.19
C LYS A 122 -25.77 0.83 -13.47
N ALA A 123 -24.72 0.13 -13.05
CA ALA A 123 -23.56 0.75 -12.45
C ALA A 123 -22.81 1.62 -13.47
N ILE A 124 -22.62 1.17 -14.72
CA ILE A 124 -22.03 1.96 -15.80
C ILE A 124 -22.83 3.23 -16.05
N GLU A 125 -24.16 3.15 -16.12
CA GLU A 125 -25.04 4.34 -16.26
C GLU A 125 -24.76 5.36 -15.16
N PHE A 126 -24.66 4.92 -13.90
CA PHE A 126 -24.37 5.79 -12.77
C PHE A 126 -22.98 6.47 -12.90
N TYR A 127 -21.92 5.68 -13.12
CA TYR A 127 -20.56 6.21 -13.21
C TYR A 127 -20.35 7.11 -14.44
N SER A 128 -21.07 6.88 -15.53
CA SER A 128 -21.01 7.72 -16.74
C SER A 128 -21.43 9.18 -16.49
N ALA A 129 -22.14 9.45 -15.41
CA ALA A 129 -22.55 10.81 -15.05
C ALA A 129 -21.38 11.73 -14.67
N PHE A 130 -20.23 11.17 -14.22
CA PHE A 130 -19.10 11.99 -13.77
C PHE A 130 -17.73 11.47 -14.24
N VAL A 131 -17.60 10.19 -14.61
CA VAL A 131 -16.34 9.62 -15.08
C VAL A 131 -16.15 9.92 -16.57
N GLN A 132 -15.02 10.53 -16.91
CA GLN A 132 -14.60 10.83 -18.29
C GLN A 132 -13.66 9.72 -18.84
N GLY A 133 -13.02 8.94 -17.96
CA GLY A 133 -12.26 7.75 -18.32
C GLY A 133 -13.18 6.67 -18.91
N LYS A 134 -12.58 5.64 -19.50
CA LYS A 134 -13.33 4.53 -20.07
C LYS A 134 -13.89 3.62 -18.97
N LEU A 135 -15.16 3.23 -19.12
CA LEU A 135 -15.83 2.28 -18.22
C LEU A 135 -15.75 0.89 -18.85
N HIS A 136 -15.05 -0.03 -18.19
CA HIS A 136 -14.82 -1.41 -18.67
C HIS A 136 -15.82 -2.36 -17.99
N PRO A 137 -16.82 -2.88 -18.72
CA PRO A 137 -17.80 -3.83 -18.17
C PRO A 137 -17.16 -5.20 -17.96
N THR A 138 -17.50 -5.81 -16.83
CA THR A 138 -17.17 -7.21 -16.52
C THR A 138 -18.17 -7.79 -15.50
N ASN A 139 -17.85 -8.93 -14.87
CA ASN A 139 -18.61 -9.46 -13.74
C ASN A 139 -17.95 -9.11 -12.40
N ALA A 140 -18.68 -9.25 -11.29
CA ALA A 140 -18.20 -8.88 -9.96
C ALA A 140 -16.89 -9.58 -9.57
N ARG A 141 -16.76 -10.89 -9.81
CA ARG A 141 -15.56 -11.67 -9.48
C ARG A 141 -14.32 -11.16 -10.21
N THR A 142 -14.46 -10.87 -11.50
CA THR A 142 -13.34 -10.34 -12.29
C THR A 142 -12.94 -8.95 -11.81
N ALA A 143 -13.90 -8.09 -11.48
CA ALA A 143 -13.62 -6.75 -10.99
C ALA A 143 -12.92 -6.78 -9.60
N GLU A 144 -13.35 -7.67 -8.69
CA GLU A 144 -12.70 -7.91 -7.40
C GLU A 144 -11.26 -8.40 -7.59
N MET A 145 -11.07 -9.44 -8.40
CA MET A 145 -9.74 -10.00 -8.68
C MET A 145 -8.84 -8.97 -9.38
N CYS A 146 -9.37 -8.13 -10.25
CA CYS A 146 -8.59 -7.09 -10.95
C CYS A 146 -7.87 -6.17 -9.97
N LYS A 147 -8.57 -5.68 -8.95
CA LYS A 147 -7.99 -4.84 -7.89
C LYS A 147 -6.86 -5.54 -7.14
N LEU A 148 -7.07 -6.78 -6.73
CA LEU A 148 -6.08 -7.57 -6.01
C LEU A 148 -4.87 -7.90 -6.89
N THR A 149 -5.10 -8.17 -8.18
CA THR A 149 -4.05 -8.46 -9.16
C THR A 149 -3.13 -7.26 -9.39
N GLU A 150 -3.67 -6.04 -9.49
CA GLU A 150 -2.88 -4.82 -9.67
C GLU A 150 -1.86 -4.65 -8.53
N ASN A 151 -2.30 -4.79 -7.28
CA ASN A 151 -1.44 -4.66 -6.13
C ASN A 151 -0.46 -5.84 -5.99
N SER A 152 -0.90 -7.07 -6.27
CA SER A 152 -0.03 -8.25 -6.26
C SER A 152 1.05 -8.22 -7.35
N SER A 153 0.71 -7.73 -8.53
CA SER A 153 1.68 -7.52 -9.62
C SER A 153 2.74 -6.50 -9.20
N ARG A 154 2.30 -5.38 -8.61
CA ARG A 154 3.22 -4.35 -8.12
C ARG A 154 4.14 -4.87 -7.03
N ASP A 155 3.59 -5.61 -6.06
CA ASP A 155 4.34 -6.23 -4.98
C ASP A 155 5.39 -7.23 -5.49
N SER A 156 5.02 -8.08 -6.45
CA SER A 156 5.92 -9.07 -7.05
C SER A 156 7.08 -8.40 -7.81
N GLN A 157 6.81 -7.31 -8.52
CA GLN A 157 7.85 -6.54 -9.21
C GLN A 157 8.83 -5.88 -8.23
N ILE A 158 8.34 -5.39 -7.09
CA ILE A 158 9.20 -4.83 -6.03
C ILE A 158 10.01 -5.96 -5.37
N ALA A 159 9.41 -7.12 -5.12
CA ALA A 159 10.10 -8.27 -4.54
C ALA A 159 11.27 -8.73 -5.42
N PHE A 160 11.07 -8.78 -6.74
CA PHE A 160 12.15 -9.09 -7.68
C PHE A 160 13.31 -8.08 -7.59
N ALA A 161 13.01 -6.77 -7.54
CA ALA A 161 14.04 -5.75 -7.39
C ALA A 161 14.76 -5.83 -6.04
N ASN A 162 14.03 -6.11 -4.95
CA ASN A 162 14.57 -6.31 -3.62
C ASN A 162 15.49 -7.54 -3.55
N GLU A 163 15.08 -8.66 -4.15
CA GLU A 163 15.91 -9.87 -4.23
C GLU A 163 17.19 -9.61 -5.03
N LEU A 164 17.10 -8.94 -6.19
CA LEU A 164 18.28 -8.52 -6.95
C LEU A 164 19.24 -7.68 -6.12
N SER A 165 18.73 -6.77 -5.30
CA SER A 165 19.59 -5.92 -4.46
C SER A 165 20.37 -6.72 -3.42
N MET A 166 19.78 -7.78 -2.85
CA MET A 166 20.46 -8.70 -1.92
C MET A 166 21.52 -9.57 -2.62
N ILE A 167 21.22 -10.03 -3.83
CA ILE A 167 22.16 -10.78 -4.67
C ILE A 167 23.34 -9.89 -5.07
N CYS A 168 23.06 -8.67 -5.52
CA CYS A 168 24.09 -7.70 -5.92
C CYS A 168 25.02 -7.33 -4.76
N ASP A 169 24.47 -7.11 -3.56
CA ASP A 169 25.27 -6.85 -2.36
C ASP A 169 26.28 -8.00 -2.11
N LYS A 170 25.80 -9.25 -2.18
CA LYS A 170 26.67 -10.42 -2.00
C LYS A 170 27.71 -10.57 -3.12
N ALA A 171 27.36 -10.19 -4.33
CA ALA A 171 28.22 -10.28 -5.52
C ALA A 171 29.17 -9.10 -5.71
N GLY A 172 29.06 -8.04 -4.90
CA GLY A 172 29.82 -6.79 -5.07
C GLY A 172 29.41 -5.99 -6.31
N ILE A 173 28.15 -6.08 -6.73
CA ILE A 173 27.59 -5.41 -7.91
C ILE A 173 26.76 -4.20 -7.46
N ASN A 174 26.90 -3.08 -8.17
CA ASN A 174 26.01 -1.94 -7.98
C ASN A 174 24.63 -2.24 -8.60
N VAL A 175 23.62 -2.48 -7.74
CA VAL A 175 22.26 -2.82 -8.19
C VAL A 175 21.60 -1.69 -8.99
N TRP A 176 21.91 -0.44 -8.71
CA TRP A 176 21.33 0.70 -9.40
C TRP A 176 21.82 0.75 -10.86
N GLU A 177 23.12 0.57 -11.07
CA GLU A 177 23.72 0.45 -12.40
C GLU A 177 23.18 -0.78 -13.15
N LEU A 178 23.13 -1.94 -12.47
CA LEU A 178 22.56 -3.16 -13.05
C LEU A 178 21.14 -2.94 -13.58
N ILE A 179 20.26 -2.34 -12.76
CA ILE A 179 18.86 -2.09 -13.13
C ILE A 179 18.78 -1.09 -14.28
N GLU A 180 19.58 -0.04 -14.26
CA GLU A 180 19.62 0.93 -15.37
C GLU A 180 20.01 0.26 -16.69
N LEU A 181 21.04 -0.56 -16.68
CA LEU A 181 21.52 -1.28 -17.88
C LEU A 181 20.50 -2.33 -18.34
N ALA A 182 19.94 -3.13 -17.42
CA ALA A 182 18.94 -4.14 -17.74
C ALA A 182 17.68 -3.52 -18.37
N ASN A 183 17.26 -2.35 -17.90
CA ASN A 183 16.11 -1.62 -18.43
C ASN A 183 16.35 -0.98 -19.80
N LYS A 184 17.58 -1.01 -20.36
CA LYS A 184 17.81 -0.68 -21.79
C LYS A 184 17.23 -1.75 -22.73
N HIS A 185 16.99 -2.96 -22.22
CA HIS A 185 16.34 -4.00 -23.01
C HIS A 185 14.84 -3.68 -23.18
N PRO A 186 14.29 -3.67 -24.42
CA PRO A 186 12.97 -3.12 -24.73
C PRO A 186 11.78 -3.85 -24.06
N ARG A 187 11.99 -5.05 -23.54
CA ARG A 187 10.96 -5.86 -22.86
C ARG A 187 11.18 -5.99 -21.35
N VAL A 188 12.10 -5.21 -20.79
CA VAL A 188 12.45 -5.27 -19.35
C VAL A 188 12.14 -3.94 -18.69
N ASN A 189 11.45 -3.99 -17.56
CA ASN A 189 11.16 -2.82 -16.72
C ASN A 189 11.24 -3.23 -15.24
N ILE A 190 12.46 -3.29 -14.73
CA ILE A 190 12.74 -3.61 -13.31
C ILE A 190 12.54 -2.34 -12.48
N LEU A 191 11.81 -2.48 -11.38
CA LEU A 191 11.58 -1.40 -10.43
C LEU A 191 12.82 -1.14 -9.59
N GLN A 192 12.82 -0.03 -8.85
CA GLN A 192 13.90 0.27 -7.93
C GLN A 192 13.70 -0.50 -6.61
N PRO A 193 14.76 -1.11 -6.04
CA PRO A 193 14.68 -1.76 -4.73
C PRO A 193 14.53 -0.73 -3.61
N GLY A 194 14.11 -1.21 -2.44
CA GLY A 194 13.97 -0.42 -1.23
C GLY A 194 14.17 -1.28 0.03
N CYS A 195 13.65 -0.80 1.14
CA CYS A 195 13.73 -1.50 2.43
C CYS A 195 12.70 -2.61 2.60
N GLY A 196 11.81 -2.80 1.65
CA GLY A 196 10.65 -3.66 1.68
C GLY A 196 9.42 -2.92 1.16
N VAL A 197 8.22 -3.42 1.47
CA VAL A 197 6.95 -2.82 1.05
C VAL A 197 6.10 -2.49 2.25
N GLY A 198 5.74 -1.21 2.38
CA GLY A 198 4.87 -0.69 3.43
C GLY A 198 3.54 -0.16 2.89
N GLY A 199 2.79 0.49 3.78
CA GLY A 199 1.44 0.95 3.52
C GLY A 199 0.40 -0.15 3.68
N HIS A 200 -0.87 0.21 3.57
CA HIS A 200 -2.00 -0.68 3.88
C HIS A 200 -2.71 -1.27 2.65
N CYS A 201 -2.13 -1.10 1.46
CA CYS A 201 -2.67 -1.68 0.22
C CYS A 201 -1.74 -2.77 -0.31
N ILE A 202 -0.55 -2.40 -0.84
CA ILE A 202 0.36 -3.35 -1.49
C ILE A 202 0.89 -4.40 -0.49
N ALA A 203 1.09 -4.03 0.77
CA ALA A 203 1.51 -4.97 1.81
C ALA A 203 0.40 -5.93 2.28
N VAL A 204 -0.87 -5.64 1.98
CA VAL A 204 -2.06 -6.33 2.50
C VAL A 204 -2.79 -7.14 1.44
N ASP A 205 -3.17 -6.51 0.32
CA ASP A 205 -4.06 -7.09 -0.68
C ASP A 205 -3.57 -8.42 -1.29
N PRO A 206 -2.24 -8.62 -1.52
CA PRO A 206 -1.75 -9.91 -2.03
C PRO A 206 -2.06 -11.08 -1.09
N TRP A 207 -2.10 -10.84 0.21
CA TRP A 207 -2.44 -11.87 1.19
C TRP A 207 -3.88 -12.36 1.06
N PHE A 208 -4.81 -11.54 0.53
CA PHE A 208 -6.19 -11.99 0.25
C PHE A 208 -6.19 -13.10 -0.80
N ILE A 209 -5.39 -12.94 -1.87
CA ILE A 209 -5.24 -14.00 -2.89
C ILE A 209 -4.57 -15.23 -2.27
N VAL A 210 -3.50 -15.04 -1.49
CA VAL A 210 -2.76 -16.16 -0.87
C VAL A 210 -3.65 -16.93 0.10
N SER A 211 -4.49 -16.25 0.89
CA SER A 211 -5.36 -16.92 1.85
C SER A 211 -6.49 -17.72 1.20
N ASP A 212 -7.00 -17.23 0.07
CA ASP A 212 -8.10 -17.87 -0.63
C ASP A 212 -7.64 -18.96 -1.61
N TYR A 213 -6.42 -18.82 -2.17
CA TYR A 213 -5.84 -19.71 -3.17
C TYR A 213 -4.42 -20.16 -2.79
N PRO A 214 -4.21 -20.79 -1.61
CA PRO A 214 -2.87 -21.06 -1.06
C PRO A 214 -2.02 -22.01 -1.92
N GLU A 215 -2.65 -22.92 -2.66
CA GLU A 215 -1.95 -23.85 -3.54
C GLU A 215 -1.50 -23.21 -4.86
N GLN A 216 -2.29 -22.25 -5.37
CA GLN A 216 -2.06 -21.61 -6.66
C GLN A 216 -1.20 -20.34 -6.53
N ALA A 217 -1.31 -19.60 -5.43
CA ALA A 217 -0.69 -18.27 -5.23
C ALA A 217 0.78 -18.36 -4.79
N GLN A 218 1.60 -19.21 -5.43
CA GLN A 218 2.98 -19.47 -5.01
C GLN A 218 3.90 -18.25 -5.22
N ILE A 219 3.87 -17.63 -6.40
CA ILE A 219 4.69 -16.44 -6.70
C ILE A 219 4.28 -15.26 -5.83
N ILE A 220 2.98 -15.00 -5.68
CA ILE A 220 2.46 -13.90 -4.88
C ILE A 220 2.89 -14.06 -3.41
N LYS A 221 2.78 -15.27 -2.88
CA LYS A 221 3.24 -15.60 -1.52
C LYS A 221 4.72 -15.32 -1.34
N ARG A 222 5.56 -15.85 -2.24
CA ARG A 222 7.02 -15.68 -2.16
C ARG A 222 7.43 -14.22 -2.33
N ALA A 223 6.74 -13.46 -3.17
CA ALA A 223 6.97 -12.02 -3.31
C ALA A 223 6.73 -11.29 -1.98
N ARG A 224 5.61 -11.58 -1.28
CA ARG A 224 5.36 -11.01 0.04
C ARG A 224 6.43 -11.41 1.06
N GLU A 225 6.76 -12.69 1.14
CA GLU A 225 7.80 -13.21 2.04
C GLU A 225 9.17 -12.54 1.75
N THR A 226 9.50 -12.31 0.48
CA THR A 226 10.75 -11.62 0.08
C THR A 226 10.74 -10.15 0.51
N ASN A 227 9.62 -9.44 0.31
CA ASN A 227 9.48 -8.04 0.71
C ASN A 227 9.52 -7.86 2.23
N ASP A 228 8.94 -8.78 2.99
CA ASP A 228 8.98 -8.77 4.46
C ASP A 228 10.40 -9.08 4.95
N TYR A 229 11.04 -10.13 4.41
CA TYR A 229 12.43 -10.49 4.73
C TYR A 229 13.43 -9.37 4.39
N LYS A 230 13.16 -8.57 3.37
CA LYS A 230 14.06 -7.46 2.99
C LYS A 230 14.28 -6.47 4.13
N ALA A 231 13.27 -6.18 4.93
CA ALA A 231 13.40 -5.29 6.09
C ALA A 231 14.33 -5.91 7.16
N ASP A 232 14.18 -7.21 7.43
CA ASP A 232 15.06 -7.94 8.34
C ASP A 232 16.50 -7.96 7.83
N TRP A 233 16.67 -8.22 6.53
CA TRP A 233 18.00 -8.20 5.89
C TRP A 233 18.68 -6.83 6.01
N CYS A 234 17.94 -5.72 5.78
CA CYS A 234 18.48 -4.37 5.95
C CYS A 234 18.91 -4.11 7.41
N ALA A 235 18.08 -4.46 8.39
CA ALA A 235 18.41 -4.30 9.80
C ALA A 235 19.69 -5.10 10.18
N ASN A 236 19.77 -6.34 9.73
CA ASN A 236 20.95 -7.21 9.99
C ASN A 236 22.23 -6.61 9.38
N LYS A 237 22.17 -6.05 8.17
CA LYS A 237 23.30 -5.34 7.54
C LYS A 237 23.80 -4.14 8.36
N VAL A 238 22.88 -3.39 8.97
CA VAL A 238 23.24 -2.29 9.86
C VAL A 238 23.91 -2.83 11.13
N MET A 239 23.40 -3.91 11.71
CA MET A 239 24.00 -4.54 12.90
C MET A 239 25.41 -5.07 12.62
N GLU A 240 25.62 -5.74 11.47
CA GLU A 240 26.94 -6.15 11.01
C GLU A 240 27.90 -4.97 10.87
N ALA A 241 27.43 -3.86 10.30
CA ALA A 241 28.24 -2.65 10.15
C ALA A 241 28.60 -2.00 11.51
N CYS A 242 27.68 -1.99 12.46
CA CYS A 242 27.94 -1.54 13.83
C CYS A 242 29.01 -2.41 14.50
N GLN A 243 28.92 -3.72 14.40
CA GLN A 243 29.92 -4.63 14.96
C GLN A 243 31.30 -4.39 14.35
N GLN A 244 31.41 -4.33 13.04
CA GLN A 244 32.67 -4.03 12.34
C GLN A 244 33.25 -2.67 12.74
N PHE A 245 32.38 -1.67 12.97
CA PHE A 245 32.81 -0.37 13.45
C PHE A 245 33.43 -0.44 14.85
N VAL A 246 32.79 -1.17 15.79
CA VAL A 246 33.31 -1.38 17.15
C VAL A 246 34.65 -2.09 17.12
N GLU A 247 34.77 -3.17 16.33
CA GLU A 247 36.05 -3.92 16.20
C GLU A 247 37.22 -3.03 15.69
N LYS A 248 36.91 -2.04 14.83
CA LYS A 248 37.93 -1.14 14.26
C LYS A 248 38.24 0.05 15.14
N ASN A 249 37.27 0.59 15.88
CA ASN A 249 37.41 1.90 16.54
C ASN A 249 37.36 1.84 18.07
N ASP A 250 37.14 0.66 18.66
CA ASP A 250 37.05 0.41 20.12
C ASP A 250 36.01 1.31 20.82
N ARG A 251 34.94 1.68 20.11
CA ARG A 251 33.79 2.43 20.62
C ARG A 251 32.52 2.12 19.85
N GLU A 252 31.37 2.39 20.44
CA GLU A 252 30.08 2.28 19.75
C GLU A 252 29.93 3.38 18.69
N PRO A 253 29.29 3.09 17.53
CA PRO A 253 29.01 4.08 16.51
C PRO A 253 27.82 4.98 16.86
N VAL A 254 27.76 6.15 16.25
CA VAL A 254 26.54 6.94 16.10
C VAL A 254 25.91 6.58 14.75
N VAL A 255 24.66 6.09 14.78
CA VAL A 255 23.93 5.62 13.60
C VAL A 255 22.79 6.58 13.28
N ALA A 256 22.75 7.16 12.09
CA ALA A 256 21.62 7.96 11.64
C ALA A 256 20.68 7.12 10.75
N CYS A 257 19.45 6.86 11.21
CA CYS A 257 18.39 6.24 10.44
C CYS A 257 17.62 7.31 9.67
N MET A 258 17.88 7.43 8.38
CA MET A 258 17.42 8.51 7.51
C MET A 258 16.13 8.12 6.77
N GLY A 259 14.99 8.53 7.34
CA GLY A 259 13.63 8.28 6.85
C GLY A 259 12.90 7.20 7.61
N LEU A 260 11.62 7.45 7.89
CA LEU A 260 10.70 6.50 8.53
C LEU A 260 9.47 6.21 7.67
N ALA A 261 9.13 7.08 6.72
CA ALA A 261 7.95 6.92 5.87
C ALA A 261 8.14 5.77 4.86
N PHE A 262 7.04 5.09 4.51
CA PHE A 262 7.10 3.98 3.56
C PHE A 262 7.26 4.41 2.09
N LYS A 263 7.15 5.71 1.80
CA LYS A 263 7.41 6.33 0.48
C LYS A 263 8.15 7.65 0.64
N PRO A 264 8.90 8.08 -0.37
CA PRO A 264 9.55 9.39 -0.37
C PRO A 264 8.54 10.55 -0.26
N ASN A 265 8.92 11.57 0.52
CA ASN A 265 8.23 12.87 0.61
C ASN A 265 6.76 12.80 1.08
N ILE A 266 6.43 11.82 1.94
CA ILE A 266 5.13 11.72 2.62
C ILE A 266 5.32 11.61 4.13
N ASP A 267 4.25 11.82 4.88
CA ASP A 267 4.17 11.74 6.35
C ASP A 267 3.55 10.42 6.87
N ASP A 268 3.31 9.45 5.98
CA ASP A 268 2.64 8.19 6.33
C ASP A 268 3.66 7.11 6.76
N LEU A 269 3.56 6.72 8.04
CA LEU A 269 4.44 5.74 8.68
C LEU A 269 3.78 4.37 8.88
N ARG A 270 2.57 4.16 8.33
CA ARG A 270 1.82 2.89 8.51
C ARG A 270 2.52 1.74 7.81
N GLU A 271 2.70 0.63 8.54
CA GLU A 271 3.37 -0.59 8.04
C GLU A 271 4.71 -0.28 7.33
N SER A 272 5.43 0.76 7.80
CA SER A 272 6.69 1.17 7.17
C SER A 272 7.83 0.22 7.50
N PRO A 273 8.48 -0.39 6.49
CA PRO A 273 9.73 -1.14 6.69
C PRO A 273 10.85 -0.28 7.27
N ALA A 274 10.96 0.99 6.86
CA ALA A 274 11.95 1.93 7.38
C ALA A 274 11.80 2.14 8.89
N LYS A 275 10.57 2.34 9.36
CA LYS A 275 10.26 2.43 10.80
C LYS A 275 10.57 1.13 11.53
N TYR A 276 10.24 -0.02 10.96
CA TYR A 276 10.57 -1.33 11.53
C TYR A 276 12.08 -1.51 11.69
N ILE A 277 12.86 -1.21 10.64
CA ILE A 277 14.33 -1.29 10.67
C ILE A 277 14.90 -0.37 11.75
N ALA A 278 14.46 0.90 11.81
CA ALA A 278 14.89 1.84 12.82
C ALA A 278 14.56 1.33 14.24
N SER A 279 13.37 0.77 14.45
CA SER A 279 12.97 0.18 15.75
C SER A 279 13.87 -0.98 16.15
N ARG A 280 14.23 -1.86 15.22
CA ARG A 280 15.14 -2.97 15.48
C ARG A 280 16.55 -2.48 15.85
N ILE A 281 17.08 -1.50 15.11
CA ILE A 281 18.41 -0.93 15.41
C ILE A 281 18.42 -0.32 16.82
N VAL A 282 17.39 0.46 17.19
CA VAL A 282 17.26 1.04 18.53
C VAL A 282 17.19 -0.02 19.63
N SER A 283 16.49 -1.13 19.41
CA SER A 283 16.26 -2.15 20.44
C SER A 283 17.38 -3.20 20.54
N GLU A 284 18.09 -3.47 19.44
CA GLU A 284 19.02 -4.60 19.32
C GLU A 284 20.50 -4.16 19.28
N SER A 285 20.81 -2.86 18.99
CA SER A 285 22.16 -2.35 19.02
C SER A 285 22.51 -1.63 20.32
N ARG A 286 23.82 -1.41 20.56
CA ARG A 286 24.32 -0.50 21.61
C ARG A 286 24.69 0.87 21.07
N ALA A 287 24.50 1.10 19.77
CA ALA A 287 24.79 2.35 19.09
C ALA A 287 23.93 3.51 19.62
N GLU A 288 24.46 4.71 19.58
CA GLU A 288 23.63 5.91 19.66
C GLU A 288 22.86 6.06 18.34
N VAL A 289 21.52 5.97 18.39
CA VAL A 289 20.69 5.99 17.18
C VAL A 289 19.95 7.31 17.04
N LEU A 290 20.25 8.05 15.99
CA LEU A 290 19.59 9.28 15.59
C LEU A 290 18.50 8.98 14.57
N ILE A 291 17.26 9.26 14.92
CA ILE A 291 16.09 8.97 14.06
C ILE A 291 15.67 10.23 13.33
N VAL A 292 15.52 10.11 12.02
CA VAL A 292 15.22 11.23 11.12
C VAL A 292 13.99 10.96 10.29
N GLU A 293 13.02 11.89 10.31
CA GLU A 293 11.88 11.93 9.37
C GLU A 293 11.47 13.39 9.11
N PRO A 294 11.86 13.98 7.96
CA PRO A 294 11.65 15.42 7.73
C PRO A 294 10.19 15.80 7.49
N ASN A 295 9.30 14.83 7.18
CA ASN A 295 7.90 15.10 6.85
C ASN A 295 6.97 14.94 8.07
N VAL A 296 7.50 14.58 9.25
CA VAL A 296 6.73 14.38 10.48
C VAL A 296 7.29 15.27 11.58
N ALA A 297 6.44 16.07 12.21
CA ALA A 297 6.85 17.01 13.24
C ALA A 297 7.24 16.33 14.56
N SER A 298 6.62 15.20 14.89
CA SER A 298 6.89 14.43 16.12
C SER A 298 6.43 12.99 15.99
N HIS A 299 7.03 12.09 16.78
CA HIS A 299 6.67 10.67 16.83
C HIS A 299 6.50 10.21 18.28
N ALA A 300 5.53 9.32 18.53
CA ALA A 300 5.19 8.89 19.90
C ALA A 300 6.32 8.10 20.59
N SER A 301 7.12 7.35 19.81
CA SER A 301 8.14 6.42 20.34
C SER A 301 9.58 6.86 20.03
N PHE A 302 9.78 7.83 19.14
CA PHE A 302 11.11 8.28 18.73
C PHE A 302 11.28 9.77 18.95
N HIS A 303 12.44 10.17 19.47
CA HIS A 303 12.90 11.54 19.35
C HIS A 303 13.44 11.76 17.93
N LEU A 304 12.84 12.70 17.19
CA LEU A 304 13.27 13.01 15.83
C LEU A 304 14.38 14.05 15.86
N THR A 305 15.44 13.78 15.10
CA THR A 305 16.61 14.66 14.95
C THR A 305 16.56 15.34 13.57
N ASP A 306 17.01 16.58 13.48
CA ASP A 306 17.18 17.26 12.19
C ASP A 306 18.13 16.47 11.28
N TYR A 307 17.80 16.36 10.00
CA TYR A 307 18.52 15.48 9.08
C TYR A 307 19.97 15.94 8.83
N ARG A 308 20.28 17.25 8.88
CA ARG A 308 21.63 17.76 8.75
C ARG A 308 22.45 17.49 9.99
N GLU A 309 21.87 17.72 11.16
CA GLU A 309 22.48 17.41 12.45
C GLU A 309 22.80 15.93 12.57
N ALA A 310 21.82 15.06 12.26
CA ALA A 310 22.02 13.61 12.29
C ALA A 310 23.09 13.16 11.32
N TYR A 311 23.09 13.69 10.09
CA TYR A 311 24.11 13.38 9.09
C TYR A 311 25.51 13.79 9.56
N GLN A 312 25.65 14.99 10.14
CA GLN A 312 26.94 15.47 10.64
C GLN A 312 27.50 14.61 11.78
N LYS A 313 26.66 14.20 12.73
CA LYS A 313 27.07 13.45 13.92
C LYS A 313 27.34 11.97 13.66
N ALA A 314 26.70 11.38 12.64
CA ALA A 314 26.73 9.95 12.40
C ALA A 314 28.10 9.45 11.90
N ASP A 315 28.51 8.31 12.43
CA ASP A 315 29.56 7.45 11.87
C ASP A 315 29.02 6.57 10.75
N ILE A 316 27.79 6.06 10.95
CA ILE A 316 27.08 5.19 10.01
C ILE A 316 25.76 5.87 9.61
N VAL A 317 25.58 6.10 8.32
CA VAL A 317 24.35 6.69 7.76
C VAL A 317 23.56 5.61 7.04
N VAL A 318 22.32 5.42 7.45
CA VAL A 318 21.42 4.38 6.91
C VAL A 318 20.29 5.05 6.16
N TRP A 319 20.32 4.97 4.83
CA TRP A 319 19.31 5.56 3.95
C TRP A 319 18.14 4.61 3.83
N LEU A 320 17.00 4.92 4.51
CA LEU A 320 15.79 4.12 4.56
C LEU A 320 14.65 4.70 3.71
N GLY A 321 14.69 6.00 3.44
CA GLY A 321 13.75 6.70 2.58
C GLY A 321 14.45 7.71 1.67
N ARG A 322 14.13 7.71 0.37
CA ARG A 322 14.73 8.64 -0.60
C ARG A 322 14.00 9.99 -0.60
N HIS A 323 13.98 10.68 0.53
CA HIS A 323 13.42 12.04 0.61
C HIS A 323 14.28 13.04 -0.15
N THR A 324 13.64 14.04 -0.76
CA THR A 324 14.34 15.08 -1.54
C THR A 324 15.47 15.77 -0.75
N PRO A 325 15.27 16.18 0.54
CA PRO A 325 16.35 16.81 1.31
C PRO A 325 17.59 15.93 1.53
N PHE A 326 17.44 14.60 1.49
CA PHE A 326 18.57 13.67 1.67
C PHE A 326 19.45 13.58 0.43
N VAL A 327 18.84 13.64 -0.76
CA VAL A 327 19.56 13.60 -2.04
C VAL A 327 20.50 14.82 -2.20
N GLU A 328 20.12 15.93 -1.58
CA GLU A 328 20.90 17.19 -1.63
C GLU A 328 22.07 17.25 -0.65
N LEU A 329 22.16 16.29 0.30
CA LEU A 329 23.28 16.26 1.25
C LEU A 329 24.58 15.86 0.54
N PRO A 330 25.70 16.58 0.80
CA PRO A 330 26.98 16.22 0.23
C PRO A 330 27.44 14.85 0.74
N ARG A 331 28.16 14.11 -0.10
CA ARG A 331 28.77 12.84 0.32
C ARG A 331 30.07 13.11 1.07
N GLU A 332 30.26 12.47 2.22
CA GLU A 332 31.46 12.52 3.02
C GLU A 332 32.15 11.15 3.05
N GLU A 333 33.41 11.08 2.57
CA GLU A 333 34.16 9.80 2.50
C GLU A 333 34.48 9.19 3.88
N SER A 334 34.43 10.01 4.93
CA SER A 334 34.70 9.57 6.30
C SER A 334 33.55 8.75 6.92
N LYS A 335 32.38 8.77 6.29
CA LYS A 335 31.16 8.09 6.78
C LYS A 335 30.91 6.79 6.07
N LEU A 336 30.49 5.77 6.83
CA LEU A 336 29.95 4.54 6.25
C LEU A 336 28.49 4.77 5.88
N GLU A 337 28.17 4.74 4.59
CA GLU A 337 26.80 4.91 4.11
C GLU A 337 26.22 3.56 3.64
N LEU A 338 25.09 3.17 4.22
CA LEU A 338 24.28 2.01 3.79
C LEU A 338 23.05 2.53 3.05
N ASP A 339 23.06 2.43 1.73
CA ASP A 339 21.99 2.96 0.89
C ASP A 339 21.07 1.84 0.39
N PHE A 340 19.90 1.70 1.04
CA PHE A 340 18.89 0.71 0.67
C PHE A 340 17.81 1.24 -0.28
N CYS A 341 17.81 2.53 -0.59
CA CYS A 341 16.72 3.16 -1.36
C CYS A 341 17.18 4.08 -2.51
N GLY A 342 18.48 4.14 -2.78
CA GLY A 342 19.05 4.86 -3.92
C GLY A 342 19.18 6.37 -3.71
N VAL A 343 19.50 6.82 -2.53
CA VAL A 343 19.83 8.23 -2.26
C VAL A 343 21.14 8.61 -2.97
N ARG A 344 22.07 7.67 -3.07
CA ARG A 344 23.45 7.86 -3.59
C ARG A 344 23.68 7.24 -4.97
N LYS A 345 22.63 6.81 -5.66
CA LYS A 345 22.73 6.23 -7.01
C LYS A 345 23.16 7.24 -8.06
#